data_29e0d8c2bd0d52af4f8581c0206709ce
#
_entry.id   29e0d8c2bd0d52af4f8581c0206709ce
#
_cell.length_a   1.000
_cell.length_b   1.000
_cell.length_c   1.000
_cell.angle_alpha   90.00
_cell.angle_beta   90.00
_cell.angle_gamma   90.00
#
_symmetry.space_group_name_H-M   'P 1'
#
loop_
_entity.id
_entity.type
_entity.pdbx_description
1 polymer ?
#
loop_
_entity_poly.entity_id
_entity_poly.type
_entity_poly.pdbx_seq_one_letter_code
_entity_poly.pdbx_strand_id
1 'polypeptide(L)'
;MACVAGIFLAAAAARAATVQVIEYYNASQDHYFMSSLAADIQALDSGQFQGWARTGRTFEAYPTATGNASPVCRFYIPPAQGDSHFYSASPAECQQTAAKFPTFIEESSAVMYVDLPDQATGACPAGDVPVYRVWDNRADSNHRYMIDRNLRAQMIAQGWIAEGYGPDQVIMCAPSTVAAASIPPSCVGTDPNVGVSNAPHGMYVWNPTSFPAYQSALASNVIGRDPSLCGASLVISWASVAPSNGLYDWSAVYAAAKPYTDAALMVNLLFSEATEGAVNNVTPAWVTQPVASGGAGAPTVACADQPVMPVYFNATYEAAWTAFIAAAIHEFSYTNSPLARSVGYMRFATAGGAEALPPPGYNDGGPCQALWTAAGYSYANWNAHEARIITAMGSQPTDKQIMASLPNVSGGPNVYDASNMAAAVAAAKHVGFSFENLGVSDVATAASMPAACNPQVTLVNLHWCQAYTNYAGQVPLAAQPITATYSTSQATMDIAKLLQYAVANHIQILELYPYEWTQANSPGSPNFVAAKQAEYQQALGAAAQVLGATNGR
;
A
#
# COMPACT_ATOMS: atom_id res chain seq x y z
N MET A 1 -52.47 14.18 -3.45
CA MET A 1 -51.69 13.21 -2.68
C MET A 1 -50.22 13.62 -2.82
N ALA A 2 -49.66 14.22 -1.79
CA ALA A 2 -48.23 14.62 -1.78
C ALA A 2 -47.44 13.51 -1.10
N CYS A 3 -46.52 12.90 -1.84
CA CYS A 3 -45.54 11.97 -1.25
C CYS A 3 -44.45 12.77 -0.54
N VAL A 4 -44.38 12.62 0.77
CA VAL A 4 -43.28 13.13 1.58
C VAL A 4 -42.18 12.09 1.48
N ALA A 5 -41.09 12.44 0.78
CA ALA A 5 -39.85 11.62 0.77
C ALA A 5 -39.11 11.87 2.10
N GLY A 6 -39.10 10.86 2.97
CA GLY A 6 -38.32 10.89 4.19
C GLY A 6 -36.82 10.75 3.87
N ILE A 7 -36.08 11.82 4.14
CA ILE A 7 -34.61 11.77 4.11
C ILE A 7 -34.13 11.01 5.36
N PHE A 8 -33.69 9.78 5.20
CA PHE A 8 -32.95 9.08 6.24
C PHE A 8 -31.52 9.64 6.26
N LEU A 9 -31.23 10.55 7.18
CA LEU A 9 -29.86 10.84 7.58
C LEU A 9 -29.34 9.60 8.34
N ALA A 10 -28.47 8.83 7.73
CA ALA A 10 -27.66 7.87 8.45
C ALA A 10 -26.70 8.68 9.33
N ALA A 11 -26.96 8.71 10.64
CA ALA A 11 -26.02 9.24 11.61
C ALA A 11 -24.78 8.33 11.59
N ALA A 12 -23.62 8.89 11.19
CA ALA A 12 -22.35 8.21 11.42
C ALA A 12 -22.21 7.98 12.93
N ALA A 13 -22.21 6.73 13.35
CA ALA A 13 -22.01 6.40 14.75
C ALA A 13 -20.62 6.93 15.16
N ALA A 14 -20.60 7.86 16.12
CA ALA A 14 -19.36 8.35 16.70
C ALA A 14 -18.61 7.13 17.27
N ARG A 15 -17.40 6.89 16.78
CA ARG A 15 -16.54 5.84 17.33
C ARG A 15 -16.21 6.18 18.77
N ALA A 16 -16.19 5.16 19.63
CA ALA A 16 -15.78 5.33 21.02
C ALA A 16 -14.33 5.83 21.09
N ALA A 17 -14.05 6.68 22.08
CA ALA A 17 -12.70 7.17 22.30
C ALA A 17 -11.76 6.00 22.62
N THR A 18 -10.56 6.01 22.03
CA THR A 18 -9.52 5.02 22.27
C THR A 18 -8.38 5.62 23.10
N VAL A 19 -7.55 4.75 23.65
CA VAL A 19 -6.29 5.07 24.32
C VAL A 19 -5.18 4.27 23.67
N GLN A 20 -3.99 4.86 23.63
CA GLN A 20 -2.83 4.21 23.06
C GLN A 20 -2.21 3.24 24.06
N VAL A 21 -2.00 2.01 23.66
CA VAL A 21 -1.20 1.01 24.37
C VAL A 21 0.24 1.17 23.89
N ILE A 22 1.17 1.42 24.82
CA ILE A 22 2.57 1.72 24.55
C ILE A 22 3.41 0.51 24.92
N GLU A 23 4.27 0.07 24.00
CA GLU A 23 5.24 -1.00 24.24
C GLU A 23 6.54 -0.44 24.81
N TYR A 24 7.05 -1.11 25.85
CA TYR A 24 8.36 -0.87 26.46
C TYR A 24 9.22 -2.14 26.37
N TYR A 25 10.53 -1.95 26.34
CA TYR A 25 11.52 -3.01 26.32
C TYR A 25 12.60 -2.74 27.36
N ASN A 26 12.98 -3.78 28.10
CA ASN A 26 14.11 -3.76 29.03
C ASN A 26 15.24 -4.63 28.47
N ALA A 27 16.31 -3.99 28.00
CA ALA A 27 17.42 -4.68 27.34
C ALA A 27 18.24 -5.56 28.30
N SER A 28 18.23 -5.28 29.60
CA SER A 28 18.96 -6.08 30.59
C SER A 28 18.27 -7.40 30.93
N GLN A 29 16.95 -7.44 30.79
CA GLN A 29 16.12 -8.62 31.01
C GLN A 29 15.72 -9.30 29.70
N ASP A 30 15.83 -8.60 28.58
CA ASP A 30 15.27 -8.99 27.27
C ASP A 30 13.75 -9.21 27.35
N HIS A 31 13.05 -8.32 28.08
CA HIS A 31 11.62 -8.41 28.34
C HIS A 31 10.83 -7.25 27.76
N TYR A 32 9.60 -7.54 27.39
CA TYR A 32 8.63 -6.58 26.88
C TYR A 32 7.49 -6.36 27.89
N PHE A 33 7.01 -5.12 27.94
CA PHE A 33 5.86 -4.72 28.72
C PHE A 33 4.98 -3.78 27.90
N MET A 34 3.69 -3.83 28.10
CA MET A 34 2.78 -2.88 27.46
C MET A 34 1.78 -2.29 28.47
N SER A 35 1.43 -1.03 28.30
CA SER A 35 0.38 -0.40 29.08
C SER A 35 -0.32 0.75 28.37
N SER A 36 -1.60 0.94 28.68
CA SER A 36 -2.40 2.12 28.36
C SER A 36 -2.70 2.96 29.60
N LEU A 37 -2.27 2.52 30.79
CA LEU A 37 -2.54 3.19 32.05
C LEU A 37 -1.55 4.36 32.23
N ALA A 38 -2.09 5.56 32.45
CA ALA A 38 -1.27 6.77 32.64
C ALA A 38 -0.25 6.65 33.78
N ALA A 39 -0.59 5.94 34.87
CA ALA A 39 0.31 5.72 35.99
C ALA A 39 1.52 4.86 35.63
N ASP A 40 1.31 3.76 34.88
CA ASP A 40 2.39 2.89 34.42
C ASP A 40 3.30 3.65 33.45
N ILE A 41 2.71 4.35 32.48
CA ILE A 41 3.42 5.16 31.47
C ILE A 41 4.29 6.22 32.16
N GLN A 42 3.73 6.94 33.12
CA GLN A 42 4.47 7.96 33.89
C GLN A 42 5.63 7.35 34.68
N ALA A 43 5.43 6.23 35.34
CA ALA A 43 6.44 5.55 36.14
C ALA A 43 7.61 5.03 35.26
N LEU A 44 7.28 4.45 34.09
CA LEU A 44 8.29 3.95 33.15
C LEU A 44 9.06 5.10 32.46
N ASP A 45 8.37 6.13 31.97
CA ASP A 45 8.99 7.27 31.31
C ASP A 45 9.84 8.12 32.24
N SER A 46 9.47 8.22 33.51
CA SER A 46 10.27 8.95 34.52
C SER A 46 11.52 8.18 34.99
N GLY A 47 11.68 6.91 34.58
CA GLY A 47 12.77 6.05 35.00
C GLY A 47 12.62 5.51 36.43
N GLN A 48 11.42 5.58 37.04
CA GLN A 48 11.14 4.94 38.32
C GLN A 48 11.44 3.44 38.29
N PHE A 49 11.15 2.81 37.13
CA PHE A 49 11.59 1.46 36.84
C PHE A 49 12.76 1.51 35.84
N GLN A 50 13.97 1.26 36.34
CA GLN A 50 15.18 1.38 35.53
C GLN A 50 15.27 0.31 34.43
N GLY A 51 15.89 0.70 33.31
CA GLY A 51 16.16 -0.19 32.18
C GLY A 51 15.03 -0.31 31.15
N TRP A 52 13.86 0.22 31.43
CA TRP A 52 12.74 0.22 30.49
C TRP A 52 12.78 1.45 29.57
N ALA A 53 12.61 1.23 28.28
CA ALA A 53 12.52 2.28 27.26
C ALA A 53 11.37 1.98 26.29
N ARG A 54 10.73 3.03 25.79
CA ARG A 54 9.71 2.88 24.73
C ARG A 54 10.34 2.30 23.47
N THR A 55 9.68 1.33 22.85
CA THR A 55 10.11 0.77 21.56
C THR A 55 9.66 1.62 20.36
N GLY A 56 8.77 2.58 20.58
CA GLY A 56 8.08 3.33 19.55
C GLY A 56 6.86 2.59 18.95
N ARG A 57 6.58 1.36 19.38
CA ARG A 57 5.44 0.57 18.92
C ARG A 57 4.23 0.78 19.81
N THR A 58 3.06 0.85 19.20
CA THR A 58 1.80 1.11 19.87
C THR A 58 0.64 0.46 19.13
N PHE A 59 -0.47 0.26 19.83
CA PHE A 59 -1.78 -0.02 19.23
C PHE A 59 -2.87 0.64 20.07
N GLU A 60 -4.09 0.66 19.59
CA GLU A 60 -5.22 1.29 20.28
C GLU A 60 -5.99 0.28 21.09
N ALA A 61 -6.61 0.74 22.19
CA ALA A 61 -7.57 -0.03 22.97
C ALA A 61 -8.69 0.90 23.47
N TYR A 62 -9.77 0.35 23.97
CA TYR A 62 -10.79 1.15 24.66
C TYR A 62 -10.42 1.29 26.14
N PRO A 63 -10.53 2.51 26.71
CA PRO A 63 -10.24 2.73 28.14
C PRO A 63 -11.33 2.15 29.06
N THR A 64 -12.52 1.92 28.54
CA THR A 64 -13.69 1.40 29.27
C THR A 64 -14.45 0.41 28.42
N ALA A 65 -15.30 -0.38 29.03
CA ALA A 65 -16.17 -1.32 28.32
C ALA A 65 -16.98 -0.60 27.24
N THR A 66 -16.84 -1.05 26.00
CA THR A 66 -17.45 -0.44 24.82
C THR A 66 -17.96 -1.54 23.89
N GLY A 67 -19.23 -1.50 23.57
CA GLY A 67 -19.85 -2.49 22.68
C GLY A 67 -19.66 -3.92 23.21
N ASN A 68 -19.03 -4.78 22.41
CA ASN A 68 -18.72 -6.17 22.77
C ASN A 68 -17.26 -6.34 23.23
N ALA A 69 -16.53 -5.25 23.45
CA ALA A 69 -15.13 -5.33 23.85
C ALA A 69 -14.95 -6.07 25.18
N SER A 70 -14.00 -6.97 25.20
CA SER A 70 -13.66 -7.80 26.35
C SER A 70 -12.59 -7.12 27.22
N PRO A 71 -12.66 -7.25 28.56
CA PRO A 71 -11.61 -6.75 29.42
C PRO A 71 -10.32 -7.55 29.24
N VAL A 72 -9.20 -6.87 29.31
CA VAL A 72 -7.86 -7.48 29.28
C VAL A 72 -7.35 -7.63 30.69
N CYS A 73 -7.20 -8.87 31.17
CA CYS A 73 -6.55 -9.16 32.45
C CYS A 73 -5.03 -8.99 32.32
N ARG A 74 -4.37 -8.58 33.39
CA ARG A 74 -2.93 -8.50 33.51
C ARG A 74 -2.44 -9.25 34.74
N PHE A 75 -1.51 -10.16 34.52
CA PHE A 75 -0.82 -10.91 35.57
C PHE A 75 0.66 -10.51 35.60
N TYR A 76 1.16 -10.28 36.82
CA TYR A 76 2.59 -10.23 37.06
C TYR A 76 3.13 -11.64 37.30
N ILE A 77 4.15 -12.01 36.58
CA ILE A 77 4.91 -13.25 36.73
C ILE A 77 6.09 -12.96 37.66
N PRO A 78 6.14 -13.52 38.89
CA PRO A 78 7.19 -13.20 39.86
C PRO A 78 8.60 -13.53 39.38
N PRO A 79 9.66 -12.91 39.98
CA PRO A 79 11.04 -13.07 39.54
C PRO A 79 11.54 -14.53 39.46
N ALA A 80 11.04 -15.40 40.33
CA ALA A 80 11.37 -16.83 40.28
C ALA A 80 10.87 -17.55 39.03
N GLN A 81 10.00 -16.92 38.24
CA GLN A 81 9.33 -17.49 37.06
C GLN A 81 9.44 -16.59 35.82
N GLY A 82 10.17 -15.46 35.90
CA GLY A 82 10.42 -14.64 34.72
C GLY A 82 10.47 -13.12 34.95
N ASP A 83 9.96 -12.59 36.05
CA ASP A 83 9.88 -11.12 36.29
C ASP A 83 9.26 -10.38 35.11
N SER A 84 8.05 -10.79 34.73
CA SER A 84 7.42 -10.43 33.46
C SER A 84 5.91 -10.26 33.62
N HIS A 85 5.20 -10.02 32.51
CA HIS A 85 3.75 -9.85 32.53
C HIS A 85 3.06 -10.70 31.45
N PHE A 86 1.87 -11.15 31.78
CA PHE A 86 0.97 -11.85 30.88
C PHE A 86 -0.35 -11.11 30.76
N TYR A 87 -0.88 -11.02 29.54
CA TYR A 87 -2.16 -10.37 29.26
C TYR A 87 -3.06 -11.28 28.42
N SER A 88 -4.35 -11.24 28.71
CA SER A 88 -5.36 -11.88 27.87
C SER A 88 -6.67 -11.10 27.86
N ALA A 89 -7.31 -11.05 26.70
CA ALA A 89 -8.68 -10.56 26.54
C ALA A 89 -9.71 -11.68 26.67
N SER A 90 -9.29 -12.96 26.75
CA SER A 90 -10.18 -14.09 26.92
C SER A 90 -10.48 -14.31 28.41
N PRO A 91 -11.73 -14.12 28.89
CA PRO A 91 -12.06 -14.37 30.28
C PRO A 91 -11.76 -15.81 30.71
N ALA A 92 -11.94 -16.78 29.80
CA ALA A 92 -11.61 -18.17 30.06
C ALA A 92 -10.10 -18.38 30.26
N GLU A 93 -9.25 -17.75 29.44
CA GLU A 93 -7.80 -17.84 29.59
C GLU A 93 -7.33 -17.14 30.87
N CYS A 94 -7.90 -15.98 31.24
CA CYS A 94 -7.61 -15.33 32.51
C CYS A 94 -7.91 -16.26 33.72
N GLN A 95 -9.07 -16.90 33.74
CA GLN A 95 -9.45 -17.87 34.80
C GLN A 95 -8.50 -19.09 34.82
N GLN A 96 -8.16 -19.62 33.63
CA GLN A 96 -7.25 -20.77 33.53
C GLN A 96 -5.84 -20.40 33.99
N THR A 97 -5.36 -19.20 33.67
CA THR A 97 -4.05 -18.69 34.09
C THR A 97 -3.99 -18.58 35.62
N ALA A 98 -4.99 -17.97 36.26
CA ALA A 98 -5.07 -17.89 37.72
C ALA A 98 -5.10 -19.27 38.38
N ALA A 99 -5.81 -20.23 37.80
CA ALA A 99 -5.92 -21.58 38.34
C ALA A 99 -4.64 -22.41 38.14
N LYS A 100 -4.01 -22.29 36.97
CA LYS A 100 -2.83 -23.06 36.59
C LYS A 100 -1.54 -22.53 37.23
N PHE A 101 -1.47 -21.23 37.43
CA PHE A 101 -0.30 -20.54 37.96
C PHE A 101 -0.66 -19.73 39.22
N PRO A 102 -0.90 -20.39 40.35
CA PRO A 102 -1.36 -19.73 41.57
C PRO A 102 -0.33 -18.77 42.19
N THR A 103 0.89 -18.77 41.72
CA THR A 103 1.95 -17.82 42.09
C THR A 103 1.94 -16.53 41.28
N PHE A 104 1.21 -16.50 40.16
CA PHE A 104 1.04 -15.27 39.37
C PHE A 104 0.13 -14.32 40.13
N ILE A 105 0.42 -13.04 40.08
CA ILE A 105 -0.35 -12.00 40.76
C ILE A 105 -1.24 -11.32 39.75
N GLU A 106 -2.55 -11.49 39.84
CA GLU A 106 -3.48 -10.71 39.02
C GLU A 106 -3.46 -9.25 39.50
N GLU A 107 -2.81 -8.39 38.72
CA GLU A 107 -2.71 -6.96 39.01
C GLU A 107 -3.97 -6.20 38.62
N SER A 108 -4.67 -6.68 37.59
CA SER A 108 -5.92 -6.10 37.15
C SER A 108 -6.70 -7.10 36.31
N SER A 109 -8.02 -7.12 36.50
CA SER A 109 -8.96 -7.87 35.65
C SER A 109 -9.34 -7.10 34.37
N ALA A 110 -8.99 -5.80 34.27
CA ALA A 110 -9.34 -4.95 33.14
C ALA A 110 -8.39 -3.74 33.03
N VAL A 111 -7.18 -3.93 32.49
CA VAL A 111 -6.25 -2.81 32.24
C VAL A 111 -6.65 -1.98 31.01
N MET A 112 -7.42 -2.57 30.10
CA MET A 112 -7.98 -1.98 28.89
C MET A 112 -9.05 -2.93 28.35
N TYR A 113 -9.72 -2.53 27.26
CA TYR A 113 -10.71 -3.37 26.59
C TYR A 113 -10.41 -3.45 25.10
N VAL A 114 -10.59 -4.63 24.50
CA VAL A 114 -10.40 -4.91 23.07
C VAL A 114 -11.42 -5.93 22.62
N ASP A 115 -11.65 -6.04 21.32
CA ASP A 115 -12.52 -7.09 20.80
C ASP A 115 -11.80 -8.45 20.73
N LEU A 116 -12.59 -9.54 20.72
CA LEU A 116 -12.05 -10.89 20.59
C LEU A 116 -12.07 -11.33 19.12
N PRO A 117 -11.04 -12.07 18.67
CA PRO A 117 -11.08 -12.71 17.36
C PRO A 117 -12.07 -13.89 17.36
N ASP A 118 -12.53 -14.26 16.18
CA ASP A 118 -13.19 -15.53 15.96
C ASP A 118 -12.21 -16.69 16.28
N GLN A 119 -12.63 -17.60 17.14
CA GLN A 119 -11.72 -18.65 17.65
C GLN A 119 -11.30 -19.67 16.59
N ALA A 120 -12.11 -19.89 15.57
CA ALA A 120 -11.81 -20.86 14.53
C ALA A 120 -10.90 -20.26 13.44
N THR A 121 -11.15 -19.02 13.06
CA THR A 121 -10.48 -18.37 11.93
C THR A 121 -9.41 -17.37 12.35
N GLY A 122 -9.43 -16.84 13.57
CA GLY A 122 -8.59 -15.74 14.02
C GLY A 122 -9.01 -14.38 13.47
N ALA A 123 -10.13 -14.29 12.75
CA ALA A 123 -10.59 -13.05 12.12
C ALA A 123 -11.06 -12.03 13.16
N CYS A 124 -10.64 -10.78 13.01
CA CYS A 124 -11.12 -9.68 13.82
C CYS A 124 -12.44 -9.10 13.30
N PRO A 125 -13.27 -8.50 14.18
CA PRO A 125 -14.41 -7.71 13.78
C PRO A 125 -14.03 -6.60 12.78
N ALA A 126 -15.04 -6.18 12.01
CA ALA A 126 -14.85 -5.10 11.05
C ALA A 126 -14.41 -3.79 11.73
N GLY A 127 -13.27 -3.24 11.34
CA GLY A 127 -12.70 -2.00 11.90
C GLY A 127 -11.59 -2.24 12.92
N ASP A 128 -11.28 -3.47 13.26
CA ASP A 128 -10.22 -3.81 14.19
C ASP A 128 -9.02 -4.46 13.48
N VAL A 129 -7.89 -4.40 14.13
CA VAL A 129 -6.64 -5.01 13.66
C VAL A 129 -6.21 -6.14 14.59
N PRO A 130 -5.62 -7.21 14.05
CA PRO A 130 -5.11 -8.32 14.84
C PRO A 130 -4.01 -7.87 15.80
N VAL A 131 -4.07 -8.33 17.04
CA VAL A 131 -2.96 -8.29 17.99
C VAL A 131 -2.44 -9.71 18.16
N TYR A 132 -1.17 -9.89 17.91
CA TYR A 132 -0.46 -11.15 18.03
C TYR A 132 0.26 -11.23 19.36
N ARG A 133 0.37 -12.44 19.90
CA ARG A 133 1.18 -12.75 21.08
C ARG A 133 2.24 -13.78 20.69
N VAL A 134 3.46 -13.55 21.12
CA VAL A 134 4.54 -14.53 21.05
C VAL A 134 5.14 -14.72 22.43
N TRP A 135 5.53 -15.96 22.73
CA TRP A 135 6.17 -16.38 23.96
C TRP A 135 7.62 -16.81 23.68
N ASP A 136 8.56 -16.37 24.49
CA ASP A 136 10.01 -16.63 24.31
C ASP A 136 10.44 -18.07 24.59
N ASN A 137 9.56 -18.88 25.19
CA ASN A 137 9.84 -20.28 25.55
C ASN A 137 11.07 -20.47 26.45
N ARG A 138 11.40 -19.47 27.26
CA ARG A 138 12.53 -19.51 28.19
C ARG A 138 12.05 -19.75 29.63
N ALA A 139 13.01 -20.06 30.54
CA ALA A 139 12.72 -20.22 31.96
C ALA A 139 12.33 -18.89 32.65
N ASP A 140 12.81 -17.78 32.12
CA ASP A 140 12.49 -16.41 32.51
C ASP A 140 11.33 -15.83 31.70
N SER A 141 10.32 -16.59 31.45
CA SER A 141 9.14 -16.44 30.61
C SER A 141 8.71 -15.00 30.34
N ASN A 142 8.74 -14.58 29.09
CA ASN A 142 8.19 -13.31 28.65
C ASN A 142 7.28 -13.45 27.42
N HIS A 143 6.27 -12.59 27.34
CA HIS A 143 5.38 -12.50 26.20
C HIS A 143 5.50 -11.11 25.57
N ARG A 144 5.45 -11.08 24.25
CA ARG A 144 5.38 -9.84 23.49
C ARG A 144 4.08 -9.75 22.70
N TYR A 145 3.46 -8.57 22.70
CA TYR A 145 2.19 -8.27 22.04
C TYR A 145 2.41 -7.22 20.96
N MET A 146 1.90 -7.45 19.75
CA MET A 146 2.15 -6.56 18.61
C MET A 146 1.05 -6.66 17.56
N ILE A 147 0.86 -5.61 16.78
CA ILE A 147 0.03 -5.62 15.58
C ILE A 147 0.85 -5.86 14.30
N ASP A 148 2.16 -5.83 14.42
CA ASP A 148 3.11 -6.01 13.31
C ASP A 148 3.38 -7.51 13.07
N ARG A 149 2.79 -8.04 12.01
CA ARG A 149 2.91 -9.46 11.64
C ARG A 149 4.32 -9.81 11.15
N ASN A 150 5.04 -8.87 10.54
CA ASN A 150 6.43 -9.11 10.13
C ASN A 150 7.34 -9.26 11.34
N LEU A 151 7.18 -8.40 12.34
CA LEU A 151 7.88 -8.53 13.61
C LEU A 151 7.57 -9.88 14.28
N ARG A 152 6.30 -10.29 14.31
CA ARG A 152 5.90 -11.61 14.79
C ARG A 152 6.63 -12.73 14.04
N ALA A 153 6.67 -12.67 12.69
CA ALA A 153 7.35 -13.67 11.88
C ALA A 153 8.87 -13.72 12.17
N GLN A 154 9.51 -12.57 12.36
CA GLN A 154 10.92 -12.48 12.75
C GLN A 154 11.17 -13.12 14.12
N MET A 155 10.31 -12.86 15.10
CA MET A 155 10.42 -13.46 16.44
C MET A 155 10.23 -14.98 16.40
N ILE A 156 9.28 -15.47 15.61
CA ILE A 156 9.11 -16.92 15.40
C ILE A 156 10.36 -17.54 14.77
N ALA A 157 10.96 -16.87 13.78
CA ALA A 157 12.21 -17.32 13.18
C ALA A 157 13.40 -17.32 14.18
N GLN A 158 13.31 -16.52 15.25
CA GLN A 158 14.28 -16.49 16.36
C GLN A 158 13.95 -17.51 17.48
N GLY A 159 12.90 -18.32 17.30
CA GLY A 159 12.54 -19.38 18.24
C GLY A 159 11.41 -19.04 19.22
N TRP A 160 10.78 -17.87 19.10
CA TRP A 160 9.56 -17.56 19.86
C TRP A 160 8.37 -18.39 19.37
N ILE A 161 7.44 -18.68 20.25
CA ILE A 161 6.26 -19.47 19.95
C ILE A 161 5.06 -18.54 19.83
N ALA A 162 4.37 -18.58 18.69
CA ALA A 162 3.16 -17.82 18.51
C ALA A 162 1.98 -18.50 19.22
N GLU A 163 1.10 -17.71 19.81
CA GLU A 163 -0.06 -18.14 20.58
C GLU A 163 -1.30 -17.37 20.12
N GLY A 164 -2.44 -18.06 20.02
CA GLY A 164 -3.71 -17.44 19.63
C GLY A 164 -4.61 -18.36 18.80
N TYR A 165 -5.56 -17.74 18.12
CA TYR A 165 -6.63 -18.41 17.38
C TYR A 165 -6.42 -18.34 15.87
N GLY A 166 -6.93 -19.32 15.17
CA GLY A 166 -6.87 -19.43 13.72
C GLY A 166 -5.45 -19.67 13.19
N PRO A 167 -5.27 -19.69 11.87
CA PRO A 167 -3.98 -19.91 11.23
C PRO A 167 -2.92 -18.87 11.59
N ASP A 168 -3.37 -17.64 11.83
CA ASP A 168 -2.51 -16.50 12.17
C ASP A 168 -2.29 -16.33 13.68
N GLN A 169 -2.90 -17.16 14.51
CA GLN A 169 -2.75 -17.14 15.96
C GLN A 169 -2.97 -15.74 16.57
N VAL A 170 -4.13 -15.15 16.27
CA VAL A 170 -4.55 -13.84 16.77
C VAL A 170 -5.08 -13.99 18.19
N ILE A 171 -4.62 -13.15 19.13
CA ILE A 171 -5.06 -13.25 20.54
C ILE A 171 -6.09 -12.20 20.91
N MET A 172 -6.05 -11.03 20.31
CA MET A 172 -6.93 -9.88 20.55
C MET A 172 -7.15 -9.11 19.25
N CYS A 173 -8.15 -8.23 19.24
CA CYS A 173 -8.47 -7.35 18.13
C CYS A 173 -8.52 -5.90 18.63
N ALA A 174 -7.53 -5.11 18.27
CA ALA A 174 -7.42 -3.72 18.66
C ALA A 174 -8.29 -2.81 17.76
N PRO A 175 -9.00 -1.81 18.30
CA PRO A 175 -9.68 -0.84 17.46
C PRO A 175 -8.66 -0.09 16.59
N SER A 176 -8.95 0.03 15.30
CA SER A 176 -8.10 0.81 14.41
C SER A 176 -8.44 2.30 14.51
N THR A 177 -7.42 3.16 14.64
CA THR A 177 -7.59 4.62 14.51
C THR A 177 -7.84 5.05 13.07
N VAL A 178 -7.47 4.21 12.12
CA VAL A 178 -7.83 4.42 10.73
C VAL A 178 -9.31 4.08 10.60
N ALA A 179 -10.14 5.09 10.36
CA ALA A 179 -11.52 4.86 10.00
C ALA A 179 -11.53 3.84 8.86
N ALA A 180 -12.22 2.70 9.04
CA ALA A 180 -12.47 1.83 7.90
C ALA A 180 -13.15 2.72 6.85
N ALA A 181 -12.44 3.04 5.78
CA ALA A 181 -13.06 3.72 4.68
C ALA A 181 -14.22 2.82 4.27
N SER A 182 -15.43 3.33 4.36
CA SER A 182 -16.53 2.70 3.65
C SER A 182 -16.17 2.90 2.18
N ILE A 183 -15.51 1.92 1.59
CA ILE A 183 -15.19 1.92 0.16
C ILE A 183 -16.50 2.23 -0.54
N PRO A 184 -16.59 3.31 -1.33
CA PRO A 184 -17.79 3.58 -2.05
C PRO A 184 -18.14 2.35 -2.88
N PRO A 185 -19.34 1.76 -2.74
CA PRO A 185 -19.67 0.50 -3.43
C PRO A 185 -19.49 0.57 -4.93
N SER A 186 -19.44 1.78 -5.47
CA SER A 186 -19.29 2.08 -6.88
C SER A 186 -17.85 2.18 -7.38
N CYS A 187 -16.84 2.25 -6.50
CA CYS A 187 -15.42 2.28 -6.89
C CYS A 187 -14.74 0.89 -6.81
N VAL A 188 -15.51 -0.11 -6.43
CA VAL A 188 -15.08 -1.52 -6.41
C VAL A 188 -16.09 -2.36 -7.15
N GLY A 189 -15.61 -3.19 -8.03
CA GLY A 189 -16.41 -4.17 -8.76
C GLY A 189 -15.96 -5.58 -8.41
N THR A 190 -16.78 -6.55 -8.77
CA THR A 190 -16.33 -7.93 -8.86
C THR A 190 -15.66 -8.11 -10.22
N ASP A 191 -14.37 -8.37 -10.26
CA ASP A 191 -13.76 -8.91 -11.46
C ASP A 191 -13.84 -10.43 -11.38
N PRO A 192 -14.77 -11.05 -12.13
CA PRO A 192 -14.99 -12.50 -12.07
C PRO A 192 -13.79 -13.29 -12.61
N ASN A 193 -12.89 -12.65 -13.35
CA ASN A 193 -11.76 -13.31 -13.97
C ASN A 193 -10.55 -13.41 -13.04
N VAL A 194 -10.47 -12.54 -12.03
CA VAL A 194 -9.31 -12.44 -11.13
C VAL A 194 -9.56 -13.09 -9.77
N GLY A 195 -10.80 -13.47 -9.46
CA GLY A 195 -11.16 -14.05 -8.15
C GLY A 195 -11.07 -13.04 -6.99
N VAL A 196 -10.82 -11.76 -7.27
CA VAL A 196 -10.76 -10.67 -6.30
C VAL A 196 -12.15 -10.05 -6.19
N SER A 197 -12.76 -10.17 -5.03
CA SER A 197 -14.13 -9.71 -4.78
C SER A 197 -14.28 -8.17 -4.74
N ASN A 198 -13.19 -7.43 -4.72
CA ASN A 198 -13.16 -5.97 -4.59
C ASN A 198 -12.12 -5.36 -5.53
N ALA A 199 -12.21 -5.67 -6.84
CA ALA A 199 -11.31 -5.08 -7.83
C ALA A 199 -11.60 -3.57 -7.97
N PRO A 200 -10.61 -2.68 -7.77
CA PRO A 200 -10.80 -1.25 -7.89
C PRO A 200 -11.05 -0.86 -9.35
N HIS A 201 -11.90 0.13 -9.56
CA HIS A 201 -12.10 0.79 -10.83
C HIS A 201 -12.44 2.27 -10.61
N GLY A 202 -12.41 3.07 -11.65
CA GLY A 202 -12.71 4.49 -11.57
C GLY A 202 -11.49 5.39 -11.59
N MET A 203 -11.65 6.59 -11.07
CA MET A 203 -10.62 7.64 -11.15
C MET A 203 -9.99 7.91 -9.79
N TYR A 204 -8.68 8.00 -9.79
CA TYR A 204 -7.84 8.24 -8.62
C TYR A 204 -6.92 9.42 -8.87
N VAL A 205 -6.61 10.17 -7.82
CA VAL A 205 -5.59 11.21 -7.93
C VAL A 205 -4.20 10.59 -7.77
N TRP A 206 -3.32 10.86 -8.75
CA TRP A 206 -1.96 10.33 -8.74
C TRP A 206 -1.02 11.20 -7.89
N ASN A 207 -0.23 10.57 -7.03
CA ASN A 207 0.84 11.14 -6.19
C ASN A 207 0.52 12.54 -5.60
N PRO A 208 -0.62 12.72 -4.94
CA PRO A 208 -1.10 14.06 -4.54
C PRO A 208 -0.29 14.66 -3.38
N THR A 209 0.57 13.89 -2.71
CA THR A 209 1.40 14.34 -1.59
C THR A 209 2.37 15.45 -1.99
N SER A 210 2.77 15.50 -3.26
CA SER A 210 3.66 16.51 -3.82
C SER A 210 2.95 17.82 -4.23
N PHE A 211 1.63 17.93 -4.00
CA PHE A 211 0.82 19.07 -4.47
C PHE A 211 0.11 19.79 -3.30
N PRO A 212 0.71 20.83 -2.69
CA PRO A 212 0.17 21.51 -1.51
C PRO A 212 -1.24 22.10 -1.70
N ALA A 213 -1.54 22.61 -2.89
CA ALA A 213 -2.88 23.15 -3.18
C ALA A 213 -3.97 22.07 -3.13
N TYR A 214 -3.66 20.88 -3.62
CA TYR A 214 -4.55 19.73 -3.52
C TYR A 214 -4.73 19.29 -2.06
N GLN A 215 -3.64 19.22 -1.29
CA GLN A 215 -3.69 18.85 0.13
C GLN A 215 -4.56 19.82 0.93
N SER A 216 -4.46 21.12 0.66
CA SER A 216 -5.32 22.14 1.29
C SER A 216 -6.79 21.97 0.91
N ALA A 217 -7.08 21.67 -0.35
CA ALA A 217 -8.44 21.45 -0.83
C ALA A 217 -9.04 20.13 -0.30
N LEU A 218 -8.23 19.09 -0.11
CA LEU A 218 -8.64 17.85 0.55
C LEU A 218 -8.94 18.08 2.02
N ALA A 219 -8.07 18.80 2.75
CA ALA A 219 -8.25 19.14 4.15
C ALA A 219 -9.51 19.98 4.41
N SER A 220 -9.89 20.87 3.47
CA SER A 220 -11.15 21.63 3.52
C SER A 220 -12.39 20.82 3.10
N ASN A 221 -12.20 19.54 2.78
CA ASN A 221 -13.23 18.59 2.35
C ASN A 221 -13.97 19.01 1.06
N VAL A 222 -13.35 19.84 0.23
CA VAL A 222 -13.92 20.26 -1.06
C VAL A 222 -13.76 19.16 -2.09
N ILE A 223 -12.53 18.65 -2.25
CA ILE A 223 -12.22 17.58 -3.22
C ILE A 223 -12.78 16.24 -2.75
N GLY A 224 -12.70 15.91 -1.47
CA GLY A 224 -13.20 14.65 -0.92
C GLY A 224 -14.71 14.43 -1.12
N ARG A 225 -15.45 15.47 -1.51
CA ARG A 225 -16.90 15.41 -1.85
C ARG A 225 -17.16 15.22 -3.34
N ASP A 226 -16.15 15.27 -4.19
CA ASP A 226 -16.34 15.06 -5.62
C ASP A 226 -16.81 13.62 -5.87
N PRO A 227 -18.02 13.40 -6.42
CA PRO A 227 -18.56 12.07 -6.60
C PRO A 227 -17.78 11.21 -7.61
N SER A 228 -16.94 11.81 -8.43
CA SER A 228 -16.11 11.12 -9.40
C SER A 228 -14.75 10.63 -8.84
N LEU A 229 -14.36 11.08 -7.65
CA LEU A 229 -13.10 10.71 -7.02
C LEU A 229 -13.24 9.44 -6.17
N CYS A 230 -12.59 8.36 -6.58
CA CYS A 230 -12.55 7.10 -5.83
C CYS A 230 -11.48 7.07 -4.74
N GLY A 231 -10.37 7.76 -4.95
CA GLY A 231 -9.27 7.73 -4.00
C GLY A 231 -7.98 8.35 -4.50
N ALA A 232 -6.87 7.95 -3.90
CA ALA A 232 -5.54 8.43 -4.23
C ALA A 232 -4.56 7.28 -4.46
N SER A 233 -3.69 7.44 -5.45
CA SER A 233 -2.56 6.55 -5.72
C SER A 233 -1.30 7.18 -5.13
N LEU A 234 -0.75 6.57 -4.09
CA LEU A 234 0.39 7.08 -3.33
C LEU A 234 1.68 6.42 -3.81
N VAL A 235 2.61 7.22 -4.30
CA VAL A 235 3.94 6.74 -4.69
C VAL A 235 4.85 6.64 -3.47
N ILE A 236 5.38 5.46 -3.24
CA ILE A 236 6.18 5.11 -2.07
C ILE A 236 7.53 4.57 -2.52
N SER A 237 8.61 5.21 -2.12
CA SER A 237 9.94 4.71 -2.44
C SER A 237 10.30 3.53 -1.54
N TRP A 238 10.90 2.49 -2.10
CA TRP A 238 11.36 1.33 -1.34
C TRP A 238 12.30 1.71 -0.19
N ALA A 239 13.25 2.60 -0.44
CA ALA A 239 14.19 3.05 0.58
C ALA A 239 13.51 3.73 1.78
N SER A 240 12.35 4.36 1.59
CA SER A 240 11.65 5.05 2.68
C SER A 240 11.00 4.11 3.69
N VAL A 241 10.75 2.86 3.30
CA VAL A 241 10.02 1.88 4.11
C VAL A 241 10.82 0.62 4.46
N ALA A 242 12.06 0.50 3.96
CA ALA A 242 12.94 -0.65 4.20
C ALA A 242 14.31 -0.23 4.75
N PRO A 243 14.40 0.21 6.01
CA PRO A 243 15.62 0.76 6.61
C PRO A 243 16.76 -0.28 6.72
N SER A 244 16.48 -1.55 6.80
CA SER A 244 17.45 -2.64 6.81
C SER A 244 16.85 -3.93 6.24
N ASN A 245 17.70 -4.92 5.98
CA ASN A 245 17.27 -6.21 5.42
C ASN A 245 16.24 -6.89 6.33
N GLY A 246 15.07 -7.20 5.76
CA GLY A 246 13.96 -7.85 6.46
C GLY A 246 13.24 -6.97 7.50
N LEU A 247 13.59 -5.69 7.62
CA LEU A 247 12.89 -4.74 8.47
C LEU A 247 12.13 -3.72 7.60
N TYR A 248 10.85 -3.55 7.87
CA TYR A 248 9.98 -2.62 7.15
C TYR A 248 9.29 -1.68 8.14
N ASP A 249 9.35 -0.37 7.85
CA ASP A 249 8.66 0.69 8.59
C ASP A 249 7.57 1.30 7.71
N TRP A 250 6.34 0.95 7.98
CA TRP A 250 5.17 1.42 7.24
C TRP A 250 4.58 2.73 7.76
N SER A 251 5.16 3.33 8.79
CA SER A 251 4.61 4.54 9.46
C SER A 251 4.39 5.70 8.51
N ALA A 252 5.32 5.92 7.57
CA ALA A 252 5.19 6.95 6.53
C ALA A 252 4.02 6.66 5.56
N VAL A 253 3.76 5.38 5.25
CA VAL A 253 2.63 4.97 4.41
C VAL A 253 1.31 5.28 5.11
N TYR A 254 1.20 4.92 6.39
CA TYR A 254 0.01 5.22 7.19
C TYR A 254 -0.24 6.73 7.29
N ALA A 255 0.80 7.51 7.55
CA ALA A 255 0.70 8.97 7.62
C ALA A 255 0.24 9.58 6.29
N ALA A 256 0.78 9.12 5.16
CA ALA A 256 0.42 9.59 3.83
C ALA A 256 -1.02 9.20 3.44
N ALA A 257 -1.47 8.02 3.85
CA ALA A 257 -2.81 7.52 3.56
C ALA A 257 -3.91 8.18 4.42
N LYS A 258 -3.57 8.61 5.63
CA LYS A 258 -4.55 9.10 6.62
C LYS A 258 -5.51 10.18 6.11
N PRO A 259 -5.09 11.24 5.41
CA PRO A 259 -6.03 12.26 4.91
C PRO A 259 -7.12 11.69 3.99
N TYR A 260 -6.80 10.65 3.22
CA TYR A 260 -7.73 10.00 2.29
C TYR A 260 -8.67 9.06 3.02
N THR A 261 -8.16 8.27 3.91
CA THR A 261 -8.98 7.36 4.73
C THR A 261 -9.92 8.11 5.67
N ASP A 262 -9.49 9.23 6.23
CA ASP A 262 -10.35 10.12 7.03
C ASP A 262 -11.49 10.72 6.18
N ALA A 263 -11.24 10.95 4.89
CA ALA A 263 -12.25 11.36 3.91
C ALA A 263 -13.07 10.18 3.34
N ALA A 264 -12.90 8.95 3.87
CA ALA A 264 -13.50 7.72 3.36
C ALA A 264 -13.23 7.48 1.87
N LEU A 265 -12.02 7.78 1.42
CA LEU A 265 -11.50 7.51 0.08
C LEU A 265 -10.56 6.30 0.12
N MET A 266 -10.49 5.57 -0.99
CA MET A 266 -9.52 4.48 -1.16
C MET A 266 -8.10 5.02 -1.31
N VAL A 267 -7.13 4.17 -1.04
CA VAL A 267 -5.73 4.42 -1.36
C VAL A 267 -5.17 3.26 -2.18
N ASN A 268 -4.41 3.59 -3.19
CA ASN A 268 -3.62 2.63 -3.94
C ASN A 268 -2.14 2.87 -3.59
N LEU A 269 -1.37 1.81 -3.46
CA LEU A 269 0.01 1.89 -3.00
C LEU A 269 0.92 1.51 -4.17
N LEU A 270 1.72 2.47 -4.64
CA LEU A 270 2.62 2.33 -5.78
C LEU A 270 4.05 2.30 -5.27
N PHE A 271 4.63 1.12 -5.20
CA PHE A 271 5.98 0.93 -4.69
C PHE A 271 7.01 1.03 -5.81
N SER A 272 7.94 1.97 -5.64
CA SER A 272 8.97 2.30 -6.63
C SER A 272 10.37 2.00 -6.10
N GLU A 273 11.22 1.48 -6.96
CA GLU A 273 12.66 1.25 -6.74
C GLU A 273 13.55 2.33 -7.34
N ALA A 274 12.97 3.23 -8.16
CA ALA A 274 13.60 4.45 -8.65
C ALA A 274 12.58 5.60 -8.71
N THR A 275 13.04 6.84 -8.72
CA THR A 275 12.14 7.99 -8.95
C THR A 275 11.76 8.10 -10.41
N GLU A 276 10.64 8.76 -10.66
CA GLU A 276 10.20 9.13 -12.00
C GLU A 276 11.32 9.85 -12.76
N GLY A 277 11.56 9.43 -14.00
CA GLY A 277 12.69 9.93 -14.80
C GLY A 277 14.05 9.32 -14.45
N ALA A 278 14.10 8.27 -13.62
CA ALA A 278 15.30 7.52 -13.24
C ALA A 278 16.46 8.39 -12.66
N VAL A 279 16.12 9.54 -12.08
CA VAL A 279 17.13 10.53 -11.65
C VAL A 279 17.70 10.17 -10.27
N ASN A 280 16.97 9.41 -9.44
CA ASN A 280 17.45 9.00 -8.14
C ASN A 280 17.19 7.52 -7.89
N ASN A 281 18.23 6.85 -7.40
CA ASN A 281 18.10 5.50 -6.86
C ASN A 281 17.38 5.55 -5.52
N VAL A 282 16.20 4.95 -5.45
CA VAL A 282 15.43 4.80 -4.21
C VAL A 282 15.45 3.36 -3.69
N THR A 283 16.40 2.57 -4.16
CA THR A 283 16.76 1.28 -3.58
C THR A 283 17.38 1.50 -2.19
N PRO A 284 16.99 0.76 -1.16
CA PRO A 284 17.61 0.86 0.16
C PRO A 284 19.12 0.62 0.09
N ALA A 285 19.90 1.44 0.78
CA ALA A 285 21.36 1.38 0.74
C ALA A 285 21.92 -0.01 1.10
N TRP A 286 21.28 -0.73 2.03
CA TRP A 286 21.70 -2.07 2.45
C TRP A 286 21.66 -3.10 1.31
N VAL A 287 20.85 -2.90 0.26
CA VAL A 287 20.76 -3.84 -0.87
C VAL A 287 22.08 -3.91 -1.63
N THR A 288 22.73 -2.76 -1.83
CA THR A 288 24.00 -2.67 -2.58
C THR A 288 25.24 -2.60 -1.71
N GLN A 289 25.09 -2.35 -0.40
CA GLN A 289 26.22 -2.38 0.53
C GLN A 289 26.88 -3.77 0.57
N PRO A 290 28.21 -3.82 0.73
CA PRO A 290 28.93 -5.10 0.85
C PRO A 290 28.42 -5.96 2.01
N VAL A 291 28.41 -7.27 1.83
CA VAL A 291 28.02 -8.25 2.86
C VAL A 291 28.84 -8.09 4.16
N ALA A 292 30.13 -7.78 4.03
CA ALA A 292 31.00 -7.51 5.19
C ALA A 292 30.58 -6.30 6.03
N SER A 293 29.75 -5.42 5.46
CA SER A 293 29.18 -4.24 6.12
C SER A 293 27.70 -4.42 6.51
N GLY A 294 27.19 -5.66 6.47
CA GLY A 294 25.81 -5.99 6.79
C GLY A 294 24.82 -5.77 5.64
N GLY A 295 25.30 -5.46 4.44
CA GLY A 295 24.48 -5.33 3.25
C GLY A 295 24.22 -6.64 2.53
N ALA A 296 23.37 -6.60 1.48
CA ALA A 296 23.09 -7.76 0.64
C ALA A 296 24.14 -7.99 -0.46
N GLY A 297 24.90 -6.96 -0.83
CA GLY A 297 26.00 -7.05 -1.80
C GLY A 297 25.55 -7.12 -3.26
N ALA A 298 24.37 -6.60 -3.60
CA ALA A 298 23.96 -6.53 -4.99
C ALA A 298 24.91 -5.62 -5.78
N PRO A 299 25.37 -6.04 -6.99
CA PRO A 299 26.27 -5.24 -7.80
C PRO A 299 25.61 -3.97 -8.33
N THR A 300 26.43 -2.98 -8.66
CA THR A 300 25.96 -1.68 -9.13
C THR A 300 26.65 -1.29 -10.44
N VAL A 301 25.99 -0.42 -11.21
CA VAL A 301 26.57 0.27 -12.36
C VAL A 301 26.67 1.76 -12.03
N ALA A 302 27.87 2.32 -12.17
CA ALA A 302 28.14 3.75 -12.02
C ALA A 302 28.41 4.36 -13.39
N CYS A 303 27.51 5.19 -13.85
CA CYS A 303 27.61 5.90 -15.12
C CYS A 303 27.94 7.37 -14.86
N ALA A 304 28.78 8.01 -15.65
CA ALA A 304 29.40 9.30 -15.33
C ALA A 304 28.40 10.41 -14.97
N ASP A 305 27.24 10.43 -15.62
CA ASP A 305 26.22 11.48 -15.47
C ASP A 305 24.91 10.96 -14.86
N GLN A 306 24.96 9.79 -14.24
CA GLN A 306 23.78 9.13 -13.64
C GLN A 306 24.09 8.72 -12.19
N PRO A 307 23.08 8.61 -11.31
CA PRO A 307 23.26 8.01 -10.00
C PRO A 307 23.75 6.56 -10.14
N VAL A 308 24.47 6.09 -9.12
CA VAL A 308 24.86 4.69 -9.04
C VAL A 308 23.59 3.85 -8.89
N MET A 309 23.37 2.95 -9.83
CA MET A 309 22.16 2.13 -9.90
C MET A 309 22.47 0.66 -9.63
N PRO A 310 21.57 -0.09 -9.00
CA PRO A 310 21.74 -1.53 -8.83
C PRO A 310 21.61 -2.26 -10.18
N VAL A 311 22.23 -3.41 -10.29
CA VAL A 311 21.96 -4.33 -11.39
C VAL A 311 20.66 -5.08 -11.11
N TYR A 312 19.56 -4.56 -11.60
CA TYR A 312 18.19 -5.02 -11.31
C TYR A 312 17.96 -6.51 -11.58
N PHE A 313 18.50 -7.03 -12.66
CA PHE A 313 18.42 -8.45 -13.07
C PHE A 313 19.44 -9.36 -12.36
N ASN A 314 20.08 -8.88 -11.30
CA ASN A 314 20.96 -9.68 -10.46
C ASN A 314 20.15 -10.44 -9.40
N ALA A 315 20.47 -11.72 -9.19
CA ALA A 315 19.73 -12.58 -8.26
C ALA A 315 19.66 -12.05 -6.81
N THR A 316 20.71 -11.37 -6.32
CA THR A 316 20.72 -10.78 -4.98
C THR A 316 19.74 -9.60 -4.89
N TYR A 317 19.72 -8.75 -5.92
CA TYR A 317 18.74 -7.66 -6.00
C TYR A 317 17.31 -8.19 -6.08
N GLU A 318 17.06 -9.13 -7.00
CA GLU A 318 15.74 -9.74 -7.17
C GLU A 318 15.24 -10.41 -5.89
N ALA A 319 16.10 -11.09 -5.15
CA ALA A 319 15.74 -11.70 -3.89
C ALA A 319 15.31 -10.65 -2.85
N ALA A 320 16.02 -9.52 -2.76
CA ALA A 320 15.68 -8.43 -1.86
C ALA A 320 14.35 -7.75 -2.25
N TRP A 321 14.17 -7.47 -3.55
CA TRP A 321 12.96 -6.83 -4.07
C TRP A 321 11.73 -7.74 -3.93
N THR A 322 11.84 -9.02 -4.28
CA THR A 322 10.72 -9.96 -4.13
C THR A 322 10.35 -10.23 -2.67
N ALA A 323 11.33 -10.21 -1.75
CA ALA A 323 11.04 -10.28 -0.31
C ALA A 323 10.27 -9.04 0.17
N PHE A 324 10.62 -7.84 -0.32
CA PHE A 324 9.87 -6.62 -0.05
C PHE A 324 8.45 -6.68 -0.63
N ILE A 325 8.29 -7.10 -1.88
CA ILE A 325 6.97 -7.29 -2.52
C ILE A 325 6.08 -8.19 -1.66
N ALA A 326 6.61 -9.34 -1.24
CA ALA A 326 5.89 -10.27 -0.38
C ALA A 326 5.47 -9.63 0.95
N ALA A 327 6.37 -8.87 1.58
CA ALA A 327 6.08 -8.18 2.83
C ALA A 327 5.02 -7.09 2.68
N ALA A 328 5.08 -6.28 1.61
CA ALA A 328 4.10 -5.23 1.35
C ALA A 328 2.72 -5.81 1.01
N ILE A 329 2.66 -6.81 0.14
CA ILE A 329 1.39 -7.50 -0.19
C ILE A 329 0.79 -8.09 1.08
N HIS A 330 1.61 -8.72 1.89
CA HIS A 330 1.15 -9.29 3.14
C HIS A 330 0.61 -8.23 4.11
N GLU A 331 1.35 -7.13 4.34
CA GLU A 331 0.96 -6.05 5.25
C GLU A 331 -0.40 -5.44 4.88
N PHE A 332 -0.61 -5.17 3.58
CA PHE A 332 -1.77 -4.44 3.11
C PHE A 332 -2.89 -5.32 2.56
N SER A 333 -2.84 -6.63 2.78
CA SER A 333 -3.89 -7.58 2.42
C SER A 333 -4.77 -7.97 3.61
N TYR A 334 -5.98 -8.42 3.32
CA TYR A 334 -6.97 -8.90 4.28
C TYR A 334 -7.25 -7.88 5.39
N THR A 335 -7.01 -8.25 6.63
CA THR A 335 -7.11 -7.39 7.81
C THR A 335 -5.77 -7.30 8.55
N ASN A 336 -4.66 -7.52 7.83
CA ASN A 336 -3.34 -7.61 8.45
C ASN A 336 -2.83 -6.28 9.00
N SER A 337 -3.37 -5.17 8.50
CA SER A 337 -3.04 -3.84 9.00
C SER A 337 -4.26 -2.92 9.03
N PRO A 338 -4.18 -1.80 9.77
CA PRO A 338 -5.26 -0.81 9.81
C PRO A 338 -5.64 -0.27 8.44
N LEU A 339 -4.66 -0.15 7.53
CA LEU A 339 -4.84 0.41 6.20
C LEU A 339 -5.40 -0.60 5.20
N ALA A 340 -5.23 -1.91 5.44
CA ALA A 340 -5.54 -2.96 4.47
C ALA A 340 -6.96 -2.85 3.89
N ARG A 341 -7.95 -2.44 4.68
CA ARG A 341 -9.34 -2.30 4.22
C ARG A 341 -9.56 -1.13 3.27
N SER A 342 -8.70 -0.12 3.32
CA SER A 342 -8.77 1.08 2.47
C SER A 342 -7.91 0.95 1.23
N VAL A 343 -7.06 -0.09 1.15
CA VAL A 343 -6.22 -0.34 -0.02
C VAL A 343 -7.05 -0.95 -1.14
N GLY A 344 -7.06 -0.29 -2.29
CA GLY A 344 -7.70 -0.77 -3.51
C GLY A 344 -6.82 -1.75 -4.26
N TYR A 345 -5.62 -1.30 -4.64
CA TYR A 345 -4.61 -2.15 -5.27
C TYR A 345 -3.20 -1.78 -4.81
N MET A 346 -2.28 -2.70 -5.04
CA MET A 346 -0.85 -2.45 -4.90
C MET A 346 -0.18 -2.61 -6.27
N ARG A 347 0.63 -1.61 -6.66
CA ARG A 347 1.43 -1.64 -7.87
C ARG A 347 2.90 -1.65 -7.50
N PHE A 348 3.66 -2.49 -8.16
CA PHE A 348 5.10 -2.58 -7.96
C PHE A 348 5.81 -2.31 -9.29
N ALA A 349 6.91 -1.55 -9.21
CA ALA A 349 7.81 -1.41 -10.33
C ALA A 349 8.37 -2.79 -10.72
N THR A 350 8.52 -3.02 -12.00
CA THR A 350 9.10 -4.26 -12.53
C THR A 350 10.58 -4.13 -12.86
N ALA A 351 11.03 -2.92 -13.10
CA ALA A 351 12.44 -2.54 -13.31
C ALA A 351 12.59 -1.03 -13.54
N GLY A 352 13.69 -0.46 -13.08
CA GLY A 352 14.21 0.84 -13.51
C GLY A 352 13.35 2.09 -13.31
N GLY A 353 12.45 2.07 -12.33
CA GLY A 353 11.57 3.20 -12.05
C GLY A 353 10.12 2.79 -11.86
N ALA A 354 9.24 3.76 -11.62
CA ALA A 354 7.80 3.50 -11.54
C ALA A 354 7.24 2.97 -12.87
N GLU A 355 7.94 3.20 -13.97
CA GLU A 355 7.51 2.98 -15.35
C GLU A 355 8.17 1.77 -16.04
N ALA A 356 8.87 0.90 -15.32
CA ALA A 356 9.60 -0.23 -15.90
C ALA A 356 10.54 0.19 -17.06
N LEU A 357 11.23 1.31 -16.89
CA LEU A 357 12.16 1.84 -17.90
C LEU A 357 13.42 0.96 -18.00
N PRO A 358 14.09 0.93 -19.16
CA PRO A 358 15.40 0.32 -19.27
C PRO A 358 16.40 1.00 -18.31
N PRO A 359 17.54 0.35 -18.00
CA PRO A 359 18.50 0.91 -17.07
C PRO A 359 18.89 2.35 -17.41
N PRO A 360 18.97 3.27 -16.44
CA PRO A 360 19.30 4.66 -16.68
C PRO A 360 20.58 4.84 -17.50
N GLY A 361 20.52 5.72 -18.49
CA GLY A 361 21.64 5.98 -19.39
C GLY A 361 21.93 4.87 -20.40
N TYR A 362 21.09 3.81 -20.45
CA TYR A 362 21.14 2.84 -21.54
C TYR A 362 20.42 3.42 -22.76
N ASN A 363 21.20 4.01 -23.65
CA ASN A 363 20.76 4.38 -25.00
C ASN A 363 21.66 3.67 -26.00
N ASP A 364 21.11 3.19 -27.09
CA ASP A 364 21.90 2.56 -28.17
C ASP A 364 23.00 3.52 -28.63
N GLY A 365 24.28 3.13 -28.41
CA GLY A 365 25.43 3.96 -28.68
C GLY A 365 25.84 4.96 -27.58
N GLY A 366 25.11 4.98 -26.44
CA GLY A 366 25.45 5.89 -25.33
C GLY A 366 26.63 5.40 -24.47
N PRO A 367 27.25 6.30 -23.68
CA PRO A 367 28.44 5.97 -22.87
C PRO A 367 28.19 4.93 -21.79
N CYS A 368 26.96 4.79 -21.33
CA CYS A 368 26.57 3.82 -20.31
C CYS A 368 26.24 2.44 -20.87
N GLN A 369 26.01 2.31 -22.16
CA GLN A 369 25.66 1.03 -22.78
C GLN A 369 26.71 -0.04 -22.54
N ALA A 370 27.99 0.30 -22.66
CA ALA A 370 29.08 -0.65 -22.44
C ALA A 370 29.13 -1.16 -20.99
N LEU A 371 28.85 -0.29 -20.01
CA LEU A 371 28.83 -0.64 -18.60
C LEU A 371 27.66 -1.58 -18.27
N TRP A 372 26.46 -1.26 -18.77
CA TRP A 372 25.29 -2.13 -18.57
C TRP A 372 25.44 -3.47 -19.29
N THR A 373 25.98 -3.47 -20.50
CA THR A 373 26.29 -4.70 -21.25
C THR A 373 27.33 -5.54 -20.50
N ALA A 374 28.38 -4.92 -19.95
CA ALA A 374 29.36 -5.60 -19.12
C ALA A 374 28.76 -6.17 -17.82
N ALA A 375 27.75 -5.53 -17.27
CA ALA A 375 26.97 -6.03 -16.12
C ALA A 375 25.97 -7.14 -16.51
N GLY A 376 25.88 -7.52 -17.78
CA GLY A 376 25.04 -8.59 -18.27
C GLY A 376 23.69 -8.12 -18.86
N TYR A 377 23.48 -6.81 -19.06
CA TYR A 377 22.26 -6.34 -19.68
C TYR A 377 22.13 -6.85 -21.11
N SER A 378 20.97 -7.38 -21.39
CA SER A 378 20.43 -7.65 -22.73
C SER A 378 18.91 -7.59 -22.63
N TYR A 379 18.22 -7.33 -23.72
CA TYR A 379 16.74 -7.36 -23.73
C TYR A 379 16.20 -8.70 -23.20
N ALA A 380 16.85 -9.81 -23.52
CA ALA A 380 16.44 -11.13 -23.02
C ALA A 380 16.56 -11.25 -21.51
N ASN A 381 17.68 -10.78 -20.91
CA ASN A 381 17.87 -10.81 -19.46
C ASN A 381 16.92 -9.86 -18.75
N TRP A 382 16.68 -8.69 -19.34
CA TRP A 382 15.73 -7.70 -18.81
C TRP A 382 14.32 -8.25 -18.80
N ASN A 383 13.82 -8.75 -19.93
CA ASN A 383 12.50 -9.36 -20.04
C ASN A 383 12.31 -10.55 -19.10
N ALA A 384 13.38 -11.37 -18.94
CA ALA A 384 13.34 -12.48 -18.01
C ALA A 384 13.28 -12.01 -16.54
N HIS A 385 13.94 -10.90 -16.20
CA HIS A 385 13.83 -10.24 -14.89
C HIS A 385 12.38 -9.79 -14.64
N GLU A 386 11.79 -9.01 -15.54
CA GLU A 386 10.41 -8.55 -15.42
C GLU A 386 9.44 -9.71 -15.22
N ALA A 387 9.58 -10.76 -16.02
CA ALA A 387 8.75 -11.95 -15.90
C ALA A 387 8.88 -12.62 -14.52
N ARG A 388 10.08 -12.66 -13.92
CA ARG A 388 10.29 -13.20 -12.58
C ARG A 388 9.63 -12.32 -11.51
N ILE A 389 9.78 -11.00 -11.62
CA ILE A 389 9.17 -10.06 -10.66
C ILE A 389 7.65 -10.14 -10.72
N ILE A 390 7.04 -10.10 -11.91
CA ILE A 390 5.58 -10.24 -12.08
C ILE A 390 5.09 -11.59 -11.55
N THR A 391 5.85 -12.67 -11.81
CA THR A 391 5.52 -14.00 -11.27
C THR A 391 5.55 -14.01 -9.74
N ALA A 392 6.55 -13.36 -9.13
CA ALA A 392 6.64 -13.24 -7.68
C ALA A 392 5.45 -12.47 -7.09
N MET A 393 5.04 -11.38 -7.72
CA MET A 393 3.83 -10.61 -7.34
C MET A 393 2.58 -11.49 -7.33
N GLY A 394 2.29 -12.15 -8.45
CA GLY A 394 1.09 -12.95 -8.63
C GLY A 394 1.07 -14.27 -7.85
N SER A 395 2.19 -14.64 -7.24
CA SER A 395 2.28 -15.83 -6.39
C SER A 395 1.98 -15.56 -4.92
N GLN A 396 1.81 -14.30 -4.52
CA GLN A 396 1.51 -13.94 -3.13
C GLN A 396 0.03 -14.10 -2.82
N PRO A 397 -0.31 -14.71 -1.67
CA PRO A 397 -1.71 -14.76 -1.21
C PRO A 397 -2.20 -13.35 -0.84
N THR A 398 -3.31 -12.93 -1.42
CA THR A 398 -3.88 -11.60 -1.20
C THR A 398 -5.37 -11.56 -1.55
N ASP A 399 -6.11 -10.65 -0.91
CA ASP A 399 -7.47 -10.25 -1.30
C ASP A 399 -7.48 -8.92 -2.08
N LYS A 400 -6.30 -8.40 -2.44
CA LYS A 400 -6.13 -7.15 -3.17
C LYS A 400 -5.75 -7.39 -4.61
N GLN A 401 -6.14 -6.46 -5.46
CA GLN A 401 -5.63 -6.41 -6.82
C GLN A 401 -4.14 -6.06 -6.80
N ILE A 402 -3.33 -6.89 -7.43
CA ILE A 402 -1.92 -6.61 -7.68
C ILE A 402 -1.76 -6.13 -9.11
N MET A 403 -0.94 -5.09 -9.28
CA MET A 403 -0.67 -4.43 -10.55
C MET A 403 0.84 -4.41 -10.82
N ALA A 404 1.21 -4.55 -12.07
CA ALA A 404 2.57 -4.36 -12.57
C ALA A 404 2.61 -3.14 -13.51
N SER A 405 3.68 -2.35 -13.47
CA SER A 405 3.92 -1.38 -14.53
C SER A 405 4.38 -2.10 -15.79
N LEU A 406 3.83 -1.74 -16.94
CA LEU A 406 4.32 -2.25 -18.23
C LEU A 406 5.57 -1.47 -18.65
N PRO A 407 6.56 -2.14 -19.26
CA PRO A 407 7.73 -1.47 -19.76
C PRO A 407 7.36 -0.44 -20.84
N ASN A 408 7.77 0.79 -20.60
CA ASN A 408 7.74 1.87 -21.59
C ASN A 408 9.13 2.03 -22.16
N VAL A 409 9.44 1.29 -23.20
CA VAL A 409 10.76 1.34 -23.82
C VAL A 409 10.68 2.17 -25.09
N SER A 410 11.13 3.40 -25.05
CA SER A 410 11.30 4.21 -26.25
C SER A 410 12.58 3.76 -27.00
N GLY A 411 12.45 3.26 -28.21
CA GLY A 411 13.50 3.31 -29.21
C GLY A 411 14.22 2.02 -29.63
N GLY A 412 13.75 0.82 -29.27
CA GLY A 412 14.35 -0.42 -29.75
C GLY A 412 13.40 -1.28 -30.60
N PRO A 413 13.90 -2.10 -31.50
CA PRO A 413 13.05 -2.96 -32.35
C PRO A 413 12.28 -4.05 -31.59
N ASN A 414 12.57 -4.26 -30.28
CA ASN A 414 12.01 -5.34 -29.48
C ASN A 414 11.09 -4.86 -28.35
N VAL A 415 10.77 -3.58 -28.28
CA VAL A 415 9.93 -2.97 -27.23
C VAL A 415 8.53 -3.57 -27.20
N TYR A 416 7.97 -3.78 -28.37
CA TYR A 416 6.65 -4.41 -28.54
C TYR A 416 6.59 -5.80 -27.93
N ASP A 417 7.62 -6.60 -28.15
CA ASP A 417 7.70 -7.96 -27.64
C ASP A 417 7.82 -7.98 -26.10
N ALA A 418 8.56 -7.03 -25.51
CA ALA A 418 8.71 -6.91 -24.07
C ALA A 418 7.38 -6.61 -23.37
N SER A 419 6.64 -5.60 -23.85
CA SER A 419 5.34 -5.23 -23.27
C SER A 419 4.31 -6.36 -23.41
N ASN A 420 4.25 -7.01 -24.55
CA ASN A 420 3.34 -8.13 -24.76
C ASN A 420 3.71 -9.35 -23.90
N MET A 421 5.00 -9.62 -23.74
CA MET A 421 5.47 -10.71 -22.89
C MET A 421 5.15 -10.42 -21.42
N ALA A 422 5.44 -9.23 -20.93
CA ALA A 422 5.11 -8.82 -19.56
C ALA A 422 3.59 -8.89 -19.31
N ALA A 423 2.77 -8.42 -20.25
CA ALA A 423 1.32 -8.51 -20.18
C ALA A 423 0.83 -9.96 -20.17
N ALA A 424 1.42 -10.84 -20.99
CA ALA A 424 1.07 -12.26 -21.01
C ALA A 424 1.39 -12.95 -19.67
N VAL A 425 2.55 -12.65 -19.07
CA VAL A 425 2.93 -13.17 -17.76
C VAL A 425 2.01 -12.63 -16.68
N ALA A 426 1.68 -11.33 -16.71
CA ALA A 426 0.77 -10.70 -15.78
C ALA A 426 -0.62 -11.34 -15.84
N ALA A 427 -1.20 -11.48 -17.02
CA ALA A 427 -2.49 -12.12 -17.21
C ALA A 427 -2.51 -13.56 -16.71
N ALA A 428 -1.48 -14.35 -17.01
CA ALA A 428 -1.36 -15.73 -16.55
C ALA A 428 -1.22 -15.85 -15.01
N LYS A 429 -0.88 -14.77 -14.34
CA LYS A 429 -0.75 -14.68 -12.88
C LYS A 429 -1.85 -13.87 -12.21
N HIS A 430 -2.87 -13.46 -12.97
CA HIS A 430 -3.95 -12.60 -12.49
C HIS A 430 -3.45 -11.25 -11.93
N VAL A 431 -2.32 -10.77 -12.43
CA VAL A 431 -1.76 -9.45 -12.14
C VAL A 431 -2.29 -8.48 -13.18
N GLY A 432 -2.94 -7.41 -12.75
CA GLY A 432 -3.29 -6.31 -13.63
C GLY A 432 -2.06 -5.52 -14.07
N PHE A 433 -2.21 -4.61 -15.00
CA PHE A 433 -1.08 -3.79 -15.42
C PHE A 433 -1.46 -2.35 -15.72
N SER A 434 -0.49 -1.48 -15.58
CA SER A 434 -0.59 -0.04 -15.77
C SER A 434 0.38 0.43 -16.84
N PHE A 435 -0.07 1.40 -17.61
CA PHE A 435 0.75 2.19 -18.52
C PHE A 435 0.79 3.65 -18.04
N GLU A 436 1.97 4.22 -17.88
CA GLU A 436 2.18 5.48 -17.17
C GLU A 436 2.50 6.67 -18.10
N ASN A 437 2.42 6.49 -19.41
CA ASN A 437 2.78 7.52 -20.39
C ASN A 437 1.69 7.80 -21.42
N LEU A 438 0.43 7.90 -20.98
CA LEU A 438 -0.67 8.27 -21.86
C LEU A 438 -0.48 9.72 -22.32
N GLY A 439 -0.01 9.92 -23.55
CA GLY A 439 0.45 11.20 -24.06
C GLY A 439 -0.53 11.91 -25.00
N VAL A 440 -0.19 13.15 -25.37
CA VAL A 440 -0.98 13.99 -26.28
C VAL A 440 -1.16 13.34 -27.65
N SER A 441 -0.11 12.69 -28.16
CA SER A 441 -0.15 11.97 -29.44
C SER A 441 -1.15 10.81 -29.42
N ASP A 442 -1.24 10.11 -28.30
CA ASP A 442 -2.16 9.00 -28.14
C ASP A 442 -3.61 9.49 -28.17
N VAL A 443 -3.90 10.57 -27.43
CA VAL A 443 -5.24 11.17 -27.37
C VAL A 443 -5.65 11.80 -28.70
N ALA A 444 -4.73 12.45 -29.40
CA ALA A 444 -5.00 13.04 -30.72
C ALA A 444 -5.29 11.97 -31.76
N THR A 445 -4.62 10.84 -31.68
CA THR A 445 -4.78 9.70 -32.61
C THR A 445 -6.04 8.91 -32.31
N ALA A 446 -6.46 8.84 -31.04
CA ALA A 446 -7.67 8.13 -30.61
C ALA A 446 -8.96 8.66 -31.25
N ALA A 447 -9.04 9.96 -31.54
CA ALA A 447 -10.17 10.54 -32.25
C ALA A 447 -10.31 10.02 -33.72
N SER A 448 -9.25 9.43 -34.27
CA SER A 448 -9.18 8.87 -35.62
C SER A 448 -9.01 7.35 -35.66
N MET A 449 -8.81 6.69 -34.48
CA MET A 449 -8.64 5.25 -34.37
C MET A 449 -9.85 4.62 -33.67
N PRO A 450 -10.89 4.22 -34.41
CA PRO A 450 -11.85 3.31 -33.84
C PRO A 450 -11.16 1.98 -33.58
N ALA A 451 -11.03 1.59 -32.35
CA ALA A 451 -10.89 0.21 -31.87
C ALA A 451 -9.71 -0.64 -32.38
N ALA A 452 -8.69 -0.11 -33.01
CA ALA A 452 -7.61 -0.96 -33.48
C ALA A 452 -6.25 -0.34 -33.19
N CYS A 453 -5.59 -0.86 -32.17
CA CYS A 453 -4.14 -0.88 -32.16
C CYS A 453 -3.68 -1.57 -33.43
N ASN A 454 -3.35 -0.79 -34.45
CA ASN A 454 -2.88 -1.35 -35.71
C ASN A 454 -1.35 -1.51 -35.61
N PRO A 455 -0.81 -2.73 -35.60
CA PRO A 455 0.63 -2.98 -35.52
C PRO A 455 1.43 -2.44 -36.72
N GLN A 456 0.75 -1.97 -37.77
CA GLN A 456 1.39 -1.39 -38.95
C GLN A 456 1.60 0.11 -38.87
N VAL A 457 1.09 0.78 -37.84
CA VAL A 457 1.36 2.20 -37.59
C VAL A 457 2.59 2.30 -36.70
N THR A 458 3.70 2.71 -37.27
CA THR A 458 5.01 2.92 -36.63
C THR A 458 5.04 4.09 -35.63
N LEU A 459 4.01 4.29 -34.84
CA LEU A 459 3.99 5.27 -33.76
C LEU A 459 4.51 4.60 -32.48
N VAL A 460 5.53 5.22 -31.93
CA VAL A 460 6.35 4.75 -30.81
C VAL A 460 5.53 4.34 -29.56
N ASN A 461 4.29 4.77 -29.44
CA ASN A 461 3.44 4.62 -28.27
C ASN A 461 2.28 3.62 -28.43
N LEU A 462 2.26 2.77 -29.46
CA LEU A 462 1.15 1.84 -29.70
C LEU A 462 1.33 0.44 -29.09
N HIS A 463 2.47 0.17 -28.45
CA HIS A 463 2.79 -1.17 -27.96
C HIS A 463 1.89 -1.60 -26.79
N TRP A 464 1.62 -0.69 -25.86
CA TRP A 464 0.73 -0.93 -24.74
C TRP A 464 -0.73 -1.14 -25.16
N CYS A 465 -1.16 -0.46 -26.21
CA CYS A 465 -2.52 -0.53 -26.74
C CYS A 465 -2.90 -1.96 -27.16
N GLN A 466 -2.00 -2.70 -27.78
CA GLN A 466 -2.27 -4.10 -28.13
C GLN A 466 -2.34 -4.98 -26.89
N ALA A 467 -1.49 -4.76 -25.91
CA ALA A 467 -1.58 -5.48 -24.64
C ALA A 467 -2.94 -5.25 -23.97
N TYR A 468 -3.43 -4.01 -23.96
CA TYR A 468 -4.74 -3.70 -23.43
C TYR A 468 -5.87 -4.37 -24.23
N THR A 469 -5.83 -4.31 -25.54
CA THR A 469 -6.81 -4.99 -26.40
C THR A 469 -6.82 -6.51 -26.18
N ASN A 470 -5.63 -7.11 -26.07
CA ASN A 470 -5.50 -8.56 -25.91
C ASN A 470 -6.00 -9.06 -24.56
N TYR A 471 -5.88 -8.25 -23.51
CA TYR A 471 -6.14 -8.67 -22.13
C TYR A 471 -7.32 -7.93 -21.47
N ALA A 472 -8.04 -7.11 -22.23
CA ALA A 472 -9.27 -6.49 -21.76
C ALA A 472 -10.27 -7.54 -21.24
N GLY A 473 -10.80 -7.32 -20.05
CA GLY A 473 -11.71 -8.25 -19.38
C GLY A 473 -11.05 -9.52 -18.82
N GLN A 474 -9.74 -9.67 -18.94
CA GLN A 474 -9.00 -10.79 -18.34
C GLN A 474 -8.27 -10.37 -17.04
N VAL A 475 -7.75 -9.16 -17.02
CA VAL A 475 -7.11 -8.53 -15.85
C VAL A 475 -7.47 -7.05 -15.80
N PRO A 476 -7.41 -6.39 -14.63
CA PRO A 476 -7.58 -4.95 -14.54
C PRO A 476 -6.51 -4.18 -15.30
N LEU A 477 -6.94 -3.14 -15.98
CA LEU A 477 -6.11 -2.25 -16.79
C LEU A 477 -6.13 -0.85 -16.19
N ALA A 478 -4.96 -0.29 -15.92
CA ALA A 478 -4.79 1.06 -15.43
C ALA A 478 -3.98 1.93 -16.40
N ALA A 479 -4.19 3.23 -16.37
CA ALA A 479 -3.36 4.17 -17.09
C ALA A 479 -3.21 5.48 -16.33
N GLN A 480 -2.09 6.16 -16.60
CA GLN A 480 -1.77 7.49 -16.09
C GLN A 480 -1.36 8.38 -17.27
N PRO A 481 -1.88 9.62 -17.38
CA PRO A 481 -1.38 10.60 -18.35
C PRO A 481 0.08 10.95 -18.06
N ILE A 482 0.83 11.26 -19.13
CA ILE A 482 2.23 11.70 -19.02
C ILE A 482 2.36 13.04 -18.28
N THR A 483 1.33 13.86 -18.27
CA THR A 483 1.27 15.16 -17.59
C THR A 483 -0.17 15.53 -17.29
N ALA A 484 -0.35 16.51 -16.40
CA ALA A 484 -1.65 17.12 -16.19
C ALA A 484 -2.22 17.67 -17.52
N THR A 485 -3.54 17.50 -17.70
CA THR A 485 -4.22 17.96 -18.93
C THR A 485 -4.19 19.47 -19.08
N TYR A 486 -3.93 20.19 -17.98
CA TYR A 486 -3.78 21.63 -17.94
C TYR A 486 -2.55 22.03 -17.13
N SER A 487 -1.57 22.65 -17.78
CA SER A 487 -0.47 23.35 -17.12
C SER A 487 -0.45 24.82 -17.52
N THR A 488 0.15 25.67 -16.69
CA THR A 488 0.22 27.12 -16.91
C THR A 488 0.90 27.53 -18.21
N SER A 489 1.62 26.62 -18.86
CA SER A 489 2.41 26.91 -20.05
C SER A 489 1.90 26.23 -21.32
N GLN A 490 1.06 25.21 -21.23
CA GLN A 490 0.54 24.49 -22.39
C GLN A 490 -0.83 23.87 -22.11
N ALA A 491 -1.83 24.21 -22.90
CA ALA A 491 -3.06 23.43 -23.00
C ALA A 491 -2.73 22.14 -23.76
N THR A 492 -2.37 21.09 -23.03
CA THR A 492 -1.71 19.96 -23.64
C THR A 492 -2.66 18.85 -24.03
N MET A 493 -3.77 18.68 -23.29
CA MET A 493 -4.75 17.63 -23.58
C MET A 493 -6.17 18.13 -23.27
N ASP A 494 -7.13 17.71 -24.08
CA ASP A 494 -8.55 17.84 -23.82
C ASP A 494 -8.97 16.74 -22.84
N ILE A 495 -9.41 17.12 -21.65
CA ILE A 495 -9.80 16.18 -20.59
C ILE A 495 -10.91 15.22 -21.06
N ALA A 496 -11.88 15.69 -21.82
CA ALA A 496 -12.97 14.84 -22.29
C ALA A 496 -12.49 13.80 -23.30
N LYS A 497 -11.56 14.16 -24.18
CA LYS A 497 -10.94 13.22 -25.12
C LYS A 497 -10.07 12.19 -24.41
N LEU A 498 -9.27 12.62 -23.41
CA LEU A 498 -8.47 11.71 -22.59
C LEU A 498 -9.35 10.63 -21.95
N LEU A 499 -10.46 11.05 -21.33
CA LEU A 499 -11.37 10.15 -20.66
C LEU A 499 -12.10 9.22 -21.63
N GLN A 500 -12.54 9.73 -22.79
CA GLN A 500 -13.13 8.92 -23.86
C GLN A 500 -12.14 7.89 -24.39
N TYR A 501 -10.88 8.27 -24.55
CA TYR A 501 -9.83 7.38 -24.99
C TYR A 501 -9.57 6.25 -23.99
N ALA A 502 -9.48 6.57 -22.71
CA ALA A 502 -9.30 5.59 -21.66
C ALA A 502 -10.42 4.53 -21.69
N VAL A 503 -11.67 4.99 -21.75
CA VAL A 503 -12.84 4.10 -21.84
C VAL A 503 -12.81 3.23 -23.10
N ALA A 504 -12.48 3.81 -24.26
CA ALA A 504 -12.44 3.08 -25.53
C ALA A 504 -11.34 1.99 -25.55
N ASN A 505 -10.31 2.11 -24.71
CA ASN A 505 -9.24 1.14 -24.57
C ASN A 505 -9.39 0.23 -23.34
N HIS A 506 -10.60 0.13 -22.80
CA HIS A 506 -10.92 -0.75 -21.67
C HIS A 506 -10.15 -0.45 -20.38
N ILE A 507 -9.66 0.77 -20.22
CA ILE A 507 -8.98 1.20 -18.99
C ILE A 507 -10.04 1.31 -17.89
N GLN A 508 -9.87 0.56 -16.83
CA GLN A 508 -10.79 0.51 -15.70
C GLN A 508 -10.36 1.44 -14.57
N ILE A 509 -9.05 1.69 -14.45
CA ILE A 509 -8.43 2.51 -13.43
C ILE A 509 -7.70 3.66 -14.12
N LEU A 510 -8.09 4.89 -13.83
CA LEU A 510 -7.43 6.07 -14.39
C LEU A 510 -6.86 6.93 -13.27
N GLU A 511 -5.54 7.14 -13.32
CA GLU A 511 -4.80 7.94 -12.34
C GLU A 511 -4.54 9.34 -12.91
N LEU A 512 -5.30 10.31 -12.46
CA LEU A 512 -5.22 11.70 -12.94
C LEU A 512 -4.37 12.56 -12.00
N TYR A 513 -3.76 13.61 -12.53
CA TYR A 513 -2.99 14.55 -11.73
C TYR A 513 -3.88 15.38 -10.80
N PRO A 514 -3.35 15.90 -9.69
CA PRO A 514 -4.09 16.75 -8.76
C PRO A 514 -4.70 18.01 -9.39
N TYR A 515 -4.14 18.47 -10.51
CA TYR A 515 -4.61 19.68 -11.21
C TYR A 515 -6.03 19.52 -11.78
N GLU A 516 -6.40 18.35 -12.28
CA GLU A 516 -7.73 18.08 -12.80
C GLU A 516 -8.79 18.27 -11.72
N TRP A 517 -8.51 17.75 -10.52
CA TRP A 517 -9.40 17.86 -9.39
C TRP A 517 -9.49 19.28 -8.81
N THR A 518 -8.35 19.99 -8.73
CA THR A 518 -8.35 21.39 -8.28
C THR A 518 -9.01 22.31 -9.30
N GLN A 519 -8.86 22.02 -10.59
CA GLN A 519 -9.52 22.75 -11.66
C GLN A 519 -11.05 22.59 -11.60
N ALA A 520 -11.54 21.41 -11.29
CA ALA A 520 -12.97 21.15 -11.14
C ALA A 520 -13.57 21.78 -9.87
N ASN A 521 -12.86 21.73 -8.74
CA ASN A 521 -13.46 21.89 -7.41
C ASN A 521 -12.91 23.04 -6.56
N SER A 522 -11.78 23.68 -6.93
CA SER A 522 -11.08 24.60 -6.04
C SER A 522 -10.84 25.97 -6.67
N PRO A 523 -11.88 26.83 -6.82
CA PRO A 523 -11.68 28.21 -7.23
C PRO A 523 -10.67 28.92 -6.32
N GLY A 524 -9.67 29.55 -6.93
CA GLY A 524 -8.59 30.23 -6.21
C GLY A 524 -7.33 29.38 -6.00
N SER A 525 -7.31 28.11 -6.41
CA SER A 525 -6.07 27.33 -6.49
C SER A 525 -5.11 27.93 -7.51
N PRO A 526 -3.80 27.80 -7.34
CA PRO A 526 -2.84 28.09 -8.38
C PRO A 526 -3.23 27.36 -9.67
N ASN A 527 -3.17 28.06 -10.81
CA ASN A 527 -3.53 27.52 -12.13
C ASN A 527 -5.04 27.29 -12.36
N PHE A 528 -5.92 27.69 -11.44
CA PHE A 528 -7.36 27.61 -11.67
C PHE A 528 -7.81 28.59 -12.76
N VAL A 529 -8.57 28.08 -13.73
CA VAL A 529 -9.14 28.86 -14.82
C VAL A 529 -10.67 28.73 -14.78
N ALA A 530 -11.34 29.80 -14.34
CA ALA A 530 -12.79 29.78 -14.10
C ALA A 530 -13.60 29.32 -15.33
N ALA A 531 -13.18 29.71 -16.54
CA ALA A 531 -13.82 29.30 -17.77
C ALA A 531 -13.76 27.79 -18.08
N LYS A 532 -12.83 27.07 -17.43
CA LYS A 532 -12.63 25.62 -17.60
C LYS A 532 -13.31 24.77 -16.52
N GLN A 533 -13.75 25.36 -15.43
CA GLN A 533 -14.32 24.61 -14.30
C GLN A 533 -15.47 23.68 -14.70
N ALA A 534 -16.44 24.20 -15.43
CA ALA A 534 -17.60 23.43 -15.86
C ALA A 534 -17.23 22.28 -16.81
N GLU A 535 -16.26 22.49 -17.68
CA GLU A 535 -15.73 21.47 -18.60
C GLU A 535 -15.13 20.29 -17.81
N TYR A 536 -14.32 20.57 -16.80
CA TYR A 536 -13.69 19.52 -15.98
C TYR A 536 -14.73 18.79 -15.12
N GLN A 537 -15.68 19.50 -14.50
CA GLN A 537 -16.76 18.87 -13.73
C GLN A 537 -17.59 17.94 -14.61
N GLN A 538 -17.95 18.38 -15.81
CA GLN A 538 -18.73 17.59 -16.75
C GLN A 538 -17.95 16.36 -17.24
N ALA A 539 -16.68 16.53 -17.59
CA ALA A 539 -15.84 15.45 -18.11
C ALA A 539 -15.58 14.37 -17.05
N LEU A 540 -15.20 14.76 -15.82
CA LEU A 540 -14.99 13.84 -14.70
C LEU A 540 -16.29 13.11 -14.34
N GLY A 541 -17.43 13.83 -14.27
CA GLY A 541 -18.73 13.23 -13.97
C GLY A 541 -19.17 12.21 -15.04
N ALA A 542 -18.98 12.53 -16.31
CA ALA A 542 -19.31 11.62 -17.42
C ALA A 542 -18.44 10.35 -17.39
N ALA A 543 -17.14 10.50 -17.17
CA ALA A 543 -16.24 9.37 -17.06
C ALA A 543 -16.56 8.47 -15.86
N ALA A 544 -16.88 9.04 -14.72
CA ALA A 544 -17.28 8.27 -13.54
C ALA A 544 -18.54 7.43 -13.81
N GLN A 545 -19.52 7.97 -14.53
CA GLN A 545 -20.70 7.22 -14.92
C GLN A 545 -20.37 6.04 -15.85
N VAL A 546 -19.51 6.25 -16.86
CA VAL A 546 -19.13 5.20 -17.81
C VAL A 546 -18.30 4.11 -17.13
N LEU A 547 -17.39 4.51 -16.24
CA LEU A 547 -16.60 3.58 -15.45
C LEU A 547 -17.44 2.87 -14.36
N GLY A 548 -18.70 3.26 -14.19
CA GLY A 548 -19.57 2.76 -13.13
C GLY A 548 -19.08 3.11 -11.72
N ALA A 549 -18.25 4.15 -11.62
CA ALA A 549 -17.47 4.48 -10.45
C ALA A 549 -17.83 5.88 -9.94
N THR A 550 -18.96 5.97 -9.25
CA THR A 550 -19.33 7.16 -8.49
C THR A 550 -19.21 6.85 -7.01
N ASN A 551 -18.68 7.75 -6.22
CA ASN A 551 -18.50 7.50 -4.79
C ASN A 551 -19.80 7.64 -3.96
N GLY A 552 -20.96 7.76 -4.60
CA GLY A 552 -22.26 7.75 -3.94
C GLY A 552 -22.54 8.97 -3.04
N ARG A 553 -21.76 10.06 -3.14
CA ARG A 553 -21.83 11.25 -2.31
C ARG A 553 -22.53 12.43 -2.99
#